data_5596667524f0c788a78a78bafd24ae50
#
_entry.id   5596667524f0c788a78a78bafd24ae50
#
_cell.length_a   1.000
_cell.length_b   1.000
_cell.length_c   1.000
_cell.angle_alpha   90.00
_cell.angle_beta   90.00
_cell.angle_gamma   90.00
#
_symmetry.space_group_name_H-M   'P 1'
#
loop_
_entity.id
_entity.type
_entity.pdbx_description
1 polymer ?
#
loop_
_entity_poly.entity_id
_entity_poly.type
_entity_poly.pdbx_seq_one_letter_code
_entity_poly.pdbx_strand_id
1 'polypeptide(L)'
;MKLKQRKVGSKDTEKKILIVCEGARTEPSYFKKFKANTKCEIVGAGCNTVSVVEKALQMFSTGKFKEAWCVFDRDSFTKKRVKDALTLARKNNIHIAFSNESFELWYVLHFAYLDTKITRADYVKTLTDYLGKPYKKNDEDMYQILLRNQHRAIEHSKRLYTEMVLPGACECDSYPYTTIHKLVERLNKLGQEIGS
;
A
#
# COMPACT_ATOMS: atom_id res chain seq x y z
N MET A 1 -13.55 -40.74 -41.92
CA MET A 1 -14.18 -39.88 -40.90
C MET A 1 -13.08 -39.09 -40.19
N LYS A 2 -12.87 -37.79 -40.51
CA LYS A 2 -11.81 -36.96 -39.90
C LYS A 2 -12.34 -36.34 -38.61
N LEU A 3 -11.76 -36.71 -37.49
CA LEU A 3 -12.04 -36.10 -36.17
C LEU A 3 -11.58 -34.63 -36.18
N LYS A 4 -12.54 -33.71 -36.00
CA LYS A 4 -12.26 -32.27 -35.77
C LYS A 4 -11.58 -32.13 -34.40
N GLN A 5 -10.30 -31.75 -34.39
CA GLN A 5 -9.63 -31.30 -33.17
C GLN A 5 -10.35 -30.06 -32.62
N ARG A 6 -10.86 -30.18 -31.40
CA ARG A 6 -11.35 -29.03 -30.60
C ARG A 6 -10.17 -28.11 -30.33
N LYS A 7 -10.20 -26.89 -30.85
CA LYS A 7 -9.33 -25.81 -30.37
C LYS A 7 -9.67 -25.54 -28.91
N VAL A 8 -8.75 -25.88 -28.00
CA VAL A 8 -8.80 -25.43 -26.63
C VAL A 8 -8.51 -23.93 -26.66
N GLY A 9 -9.54 -23.12 -26.54
CA GLY A 9 -9.38 -21.69 -26.39
C GLY A 9 -8.66 -21.44 -25.07
N SER A 10 -7.44 -20.93 -25.08
CA SER A 10 -6.80 -20.38 -23.90
C SER A 10 -7.68 -19.20 -23.45
N LYS A 11 -8.37 -19.35 -22.32
CA LYS A 11 -8.97 -18.21 -21.64
C LYS A 11 -7.82 -17.31 -21.23
N ASP A 12 -7.68 -16.17 -21.91
CA ASP A 12 -6.74 -15.12 -21.52
C ASP A 12 -7.17 -14.65 -20.14
N THR A 13 -6.55 -15.18 -19.11
CA THR A 13 -6.86 -14.82 -17.73
C THR A 13 -6.36 -13.40 -17.53
N GLU A 14 -7.28 -12.47 -17.30
CA GLU A 14 -6.94 -11.06 -17.03
C GLU A 14 -5.86 -10.97 -15.96
N LYS A 15 -4.73 -10.33 -16.31
CA LYS A 15 -3.60 -10.18 -15.40
C LYS A 15 -3.99 -9.34 -14.18
N LYS A 16 -3.62 -9.80 -13.01
CA LYS A 16 -3.89 -9.14 -11.72
C LYS A 16 -2.89 -8.02 -11.42
N ILE A 17 -3.22 -7.21 -10.43
CA ILE A 17 -2.27 -6.31 -9.75
C ILE A 17 -1.64 -7.09 -8.59
N LEU A 18 -0.32 -7.07 -8.49
CA LEU A 18 0.42 -7.62 -7.35
C LEU A 18 0.62 -6.53 -6.31
N ILE A 19 0.33 -6.83 -5.04
CA ILE A 19 0.59 -5.95 -3.90
C ILE A 19 1.37 -6.75 -2.86
N VAL A 20 2.62 -6.37 -2.63
CA VAL A 20 3.48 -7.01 -1.63
C VAL A 20 3.66 -6.04 -0.47
N CYS A 21 3.18 -6.44 0.71
CA CYS A 21 3.25 -5.65 1.93
C CYS A 21 4.38 -6.15 2.83
N GLU A 22 5.08 -5.23 3.50
CA GLU A 22 6.11 -5.56 4.50
C GLU A 22 5.51 -6.32 5.68
N GLY A 23 4.43 -5.80 6.25
CA GLY A 23 3.71 -6.45 7.32
C GLY A 23 3.00 -7.72 6.86
N ALA A 24 2.96 -8.71 7.75
CA ALA A 24 2.31 -9.98 7.46
C ALA A 24 0.78 -9.90 7.53
N ARG A 25 0.20 -8.95 8.26
CA ARG A 25 -1.23 -8.90 8.58
C ARG A 25 -1.89 -7.55 8.37
N THR A 26 -1.42 -6.46 8.97
CA THR A 26 -2.12 -5.16 9.06
C THR A 26 -2.45 -4.60 7.67
N GLU A 27 -1.44 -4.38 6.85
CA GLU A 27 -1.59 -3.81 5.50
C GLU A 27 -2.33 -4.78 4.57
N PRO A 28 -2.00 -6.10 4.52
CA PRO A 28 -2.76 -7.05 3.73
C PRO A 28 -4.24 -7.12 4.13
N SER A 29 -4.56 -7.12 5.42
CA SER A 29 -5.95 -7.15 5.90
C SER A 29 -6.72 -5.92 5.44
N TYR A 30 -6.12 -4.73 5.49
CA TYR A 30 -6.71 -3.49 5.03
C TYR A 30 -6.99 -3.52 3.52
N PHE A 31 -5.99 -3.85 2.68
CA PHE A 31 -6.13 -3.83 1.23
C PHE A 31 -7.05 -4.93 0.69
N LYS A 32 -7.15 -6.08 1.34
CA LYS A 32 -8.08 -7.16 0.98
C LYS A 32 -9.55 -6.78 1.09
N LYS A 33 -9.90 -5.72 1.80
CA LYS A 33 -11.30 -5.25 1.95
C LYS A 33 -11.79 -4.39 0.77
N PHE A 34 -10.91 -3.97 -0.14
CA PHE A 34 -11.31 -3.22 -1.33
C PHE A 34 -12.11 -4.09 -2.31
N LYS A 35 -13.09 -3.49 -3.01
CA LYS A 35 -13.86 -4.17 -4.09
C LYS A 35 -12.93 -4.74 -5.17
N ALA A 36 -11.81 -4.08 -5.42
CA ALA A 36 -10.78 -4.50 -6.37
C ALA A 36 -10.02 -5.77 -5.96
N ASN A 37 -10.23 -6.33 -4.78
CA ASN A 37 -9.46 -7.47 -4.27
C ASN A 37 -9.46 -8.68 -5.22
N THR A 38 -10.55 -8.95 -5.93
CA THR A 38 -10.65 -10.05 -6.91
C THR A 38 -9.67 -9.90 -8.09
N LYS A 39 -9.28 -8.68 -8.42
CA LYS A 39 -8.29 -8.31 -9.45
C LYS A 39 -6.88 -8.13 -8.90
N CYS A 40 -6.65 -8.45 -7.65
CA CYS A 40 -5.37 -8.28 -6.96
C CYS A 40 -4.86 -9.62 -6.42
N GLU A 41 -3.54 -9.71 -6.27
CA GLU A 41 -2.88 -10.71 -5.42
C GLU A 41 -2.13 -9.94 -4.32
N ILE A 42 -2.56 -10.10 -3.07
CA ILE A 42 -2.06 -9.33 -1.93
C ILE A 42 -1.31 -10.26 -0.99
N VAL A 43 -0.02 -10.00 -0.82
CA VAL A 43 0.92 -10.84 -0.08
C VAL A 43 1.53 -10.06 1.07
N GLY A 44 1.42 -10.57 2.29
CA GLY A 44 2.22 -10.12 3.42
C GLY A 44 3.58 -10.82 3.40
N ALA A 45 4.65 -10.07 3.31
CA ALA A 45 5.98 -10.65 3.18
C ALA A 45 6.59 -11.03 4.53
N GLY A 46 6.29 -10.29 5.59
CA GLY A 46 6.88 -10.49 6.92
C GLY A 46 8.41 -10.34 6.90
N CYS A 47 8.92 -9.48 6.02
CA CYS A 47 10.36 -9.31 5.80
C CYS A 47 10.73 -7.82 5.73
N ASN A 48 12.02 -7.51 5.66
CA ASN A 48 12.48 -6.13 5.63
C ASN A 48 12.25 -5.42 4.29
N THR A 49 12.35 -4.09 4.28
CA THR A 49 12.03 -3.17 3.19
C THR A 49 12.63 -3.56 1.82
N VAL A 50 13.92 -3.92 1.75
CA VAL A 50 14.56 -4.32 0.48
C VAL A 50 14.01 -5.66 0.00
N SER A 51 13.85 -6.61 0.92
CA SER A 51 13.33 -7.95 0.60
C SER A 51 11.87 -7.92 0.12
N VAL A 52 11.07 -6.90 0.53
CA VAL A 52 9.72 -6.69 -0.04
C VAL A 52 9.80 -6.39 -1.53
N VAL A 53 10.73 -5.53 -1.94
CA VAL A 53 10.92 -5.18 -3.37
C VAL A 53 11.48 -6.37 -4.15
N GLU A 54 12.45 -7.09 -3.60
CA GLU A 54 13.02 -8.30 -4.22
C GLU A 54 11.94 -9.38 -4.43
N LYS A 55 11.09 -9.59 -3.42
CA LYS A 55 9.96 -10.52 -3.53
C LYS A 55 8.96 -10.08 -4.59
N ALA A 56 8.63 -8.79 -4.64
CA ALA A 56 7.76 -8.24 -5.67
C ALA A 56 8.34 -8.46 -7.08
N LEU A 57 9.63 -8.22 -7.28
CA LEU A 57 10.33 -8.45 -8.54
C LEU A 57 10.29 -9.93 -8.96
N GLN A 58 10.60 -10.84 -8.03
CA GLN A 58 10.53 -12.28 -8.28
C GLN A 58 9.14 -12.72 -8.74
N MET A 59 8.10 -12.24 -8.05
CA MET A 59 6.72 -12.58 -8.42
C MET A 59 6.30 -11.93 -9.74
N PHE A 60 6.65 -10.65 -9.93
CA PHE A 60 6.30 -9.89 -11.13
C PHE A 60 6.94 -10.47 -12.40
N SER A 61 8.17 -10.98 -12.30
CA SER A 61 8.88 -11.61 -13.42
C SER A 61 8.19 -12.86 -13.97
N THR A 62 7.24 -13.45 -13.25
CA THR A 62 6.43 -14.60 -13.72
C THR A 62 5.48 -14.25 -14.88
N GLY A 63 5.30 -12.97 -15.19
CA GLY A 63 4.42 -12.49 -16.26
C GLY A 63 2.92 -12.59 -15.95
N LYS A 64 2.54 -13.01 -14.73
CA LYS A 64 1.14 -13.17 -14.30
C LYS A 64 0.46 -11.85 -13.94
N PHE A 65 1.24 -10.79 -13.72
CA PHE A 65 0.76 -9.50 -13.24
C PHE A 65 0.94 -8.42 -14.29
N LYS A 66 0.02 -7.44 -14.32
CA LYS A 66 0.09 -6.25 -15.17
C LYS A 66 0.75 -5.06 -14.48
N GLU A 67 0.77 -5.07 -13.16
CA GLU A 67 1.21 -3.97 -12.32
C GLU A 67 1.65 -4.53 -10.96
N ALA A 68 2.67 -3.97 -10.34
CA ALA A 68 3.12 -4.39 -9.02
C ALA A 68 3.35 -3.18 -8.09
N TRP A 69 2.96 -3.36 -6.84
CA TRP A 69 3.09 -2.41 -5.75
C TRP A 69 3.84 -3.02 -4.56
N CYS A 70 4.73 -2.23 -3.96
CA CYS A 70 5.32 -2.53 -2.66
C CYS A 70 4.76 -1.58 -1.62
N VAL A 71 4.33 -2.12 -0.49
CA VAL A 71 3.84 -1.36 0.66
C VAL A 71 4.81 -1.60 1.81
N PHE A 72 5.44 -0.54 2.30
CA PHE A 72 6.37 -0.63 3.42
C PHE A 72 6.50 0.70 4.16
N ASP A 73 7.02 0.62 5.37
CA ASP A 73 7.24 1.73 6.28
C ASP A 73 8.73 2.06 6.37
N ARG A 74 9.04 3.29 6.80
CA ARG A 74 10.42 3.61 7.18
C ARG A 74 10.84 2.87 8.44
N ASP A 75 9.96 2.81 9.44
CA ASP A 75 10.21 2.20 10.74
C ASP A 75 11.61 2.52 11.30
N SER A 76 12.22 1.53 11.95
CA SER A 76 13.59 1.56 12.48
C SER A 76 14.68 1.37 11.43
N PHE A 77 14.34 1.22 10.15
CA PHE A 77 15.33 1.01 9.09
C PHE A 77 16.18 2.25 8.83
N THR A 78 17.45 2.01 8.48
CA THR A 78 18.36 3.09 8.12
C THR A 78 17.88 3.78 6.84
N LYS A 79 18.11 5.10 6.74
CA LYS A 79 17.82 5.88 5.52
C LYS A 79 18.39 5.22 4.27
N LYS A 80 19.61 4.65 4.37
CA LYS A 80 20.25 3.95 3.25
C LYS A 80 19.40 2.80 2.74
N ARG A 81 18.90 1.93 3.61
CA ARG A 81 18.05 0.79 3.22
C ARG A 81 16.76 1.22 2.52
N VAL A 82 16.10 2.25 3.06
CA VAL A 82 14.88 2.79 2.43
C VAL A 82 15.22 3.36 1.05
N LYS A 83 16.30 4.15 0.94
CA LYS A 83 16.75 4.70 -0.34
C LYS A 83 17.09 3.61 -1.36
N ASP A 84 17.76 2.54 -0.94
CA ASP A 84 18.11 1.42 -1.79
C ASP A 84 16.84 0.71 -2.31
N ALA A 85 15.84 0.47 -1.44
CA ALA A 85 14.55 -0.10 -1.81
C ALA A 85 13.78 0.78 -2.79
N LEU A 86 13.69 2.09 -2.53
CA LEU A 86 13.04 3.05 -3.43
C LEU A 86 13.72 3.07 -4.81
N THR A 87 15.05 3.05 -4.84
CA THR A 87 15.83 3.06 -6.08
C THR A 87 15.63 1.76 -6.87
N LEU A 88 15.68 0.61 -6.17
CA LEU A 88 15.47 -0.71 -6.80
C LEU A 88 14.06 -0.81 -7.41
N ALA A 89 13.04 -0.39 -6.69
CA ALA A 89 11.67 -0.43 -7.17
C ALA A 89 11.47 0.47 -8.40
N ARG A 90 11.95 1.72 -8.35
CA ARG A 90 11.85 2.67 -9.48
C ARG A 90 12.55 2.14 -10.74
N LYS A 91 13.77 1.60 -10.59
CA LYS A 91 14.53 1.01 -11.71
C LYS A 91 13.77 -0.11 -12.43
N ASN A 92 12.89 -0.79 -11.72
CA ASN A 92 12.15 -1.96 -12.23
C ASN A 92 10.65 -1.68 -12.45
N ASN A 93 10.22 -0.40 -12.47
CA ASN A 93 8.81 0.00 -12.65
C ASN A 93 7.86 -0.65 -11.63
N ILE A 94 8.33 -0.87 -10.40
CA ILE A 94 7.49 -1.27 -9.28
C ILE A 94 7.00 -0.02 -8.56
N HIS A 95 5.70 0.11 -8.41
CA HIS A 95 5.09 1.21 -7.67
C HIS A 95 5.29 1.06 -6.16
N ILE A 96 5.34 2.20 -5.47
CA ILE A 96 5.58 2.22 -4.03
C ILE A 96 4.46 2.97 -3.33
N ALA A 97 3.96 2.36 -2.27
CA ALA A 97 3.11 2.96 -1.26
C ALA A 97 3.86 2.93 0.08
N PHE A 98 4.43 4.08 0.45
CA PHE A 98 5.37 4.23 1.55
C PHE A 98 4.80 5.11 2.66
N SER A 99 5.13 4.82 3.91
CA SER A 99 4.80 5.67 5.06
C SER A 99 6.05 5.99 5.89
N ASN A 100 6.17 7.23 6.31
CA ASN A 100 7.16 7.69 7.24
C ASN A 100 6.46 8.37 8.43
N GLU A 101 6.43 7.75 9.57
CA GLU A 101 7.22 6.61 10.06
C GLU A 101 6.52 5.24 9.89
N SER A 102 5.18 5.14 9.98
CA SER A 102 4.44 3.90 10.00
C SER A 102 3.10 3.98 9.26
N PHE A 103 2.52 2.84 8.97
CA PHE A 103 1.22 2.72 8.29
C PHE A 103 0.08 3.36 9.08
N GLU A 104 0.22 3.46 10.41
CA GLU A 104 -0.75 4.12 11.30
C GLU A 104 -0.95 5.60 10.94
N LEU A 105 0.02 6.29 10.33
CA LEU A 105 -0.18 7.64 9.79
C LEU A 105 -1.34 7.68 8.81
N TRP A 106 -1.42 6.70 7.90
CA TRP A 106 -2.55 6.60 6.97
C TRP A 106 -3.89 6.52 7.69
N TYR A 107 -3.97 5.77 8.80
CA TYR A 107 -5.18 5.67 9.60
C TYR A 107 -5.55 7.00 10.29
N VAL A 108 -4.58 7.70 10.88
CA VAL A 108 -4.78 8.99 11.54
C VAL A 108 -5.31 10.03 10.55
N LEU A 109 -4.82 10.05 9.31
CA LEU A 109 -5.24 11.01 8.29
C LEU A 109 -6.73 10.91 7.91
N HIS A 110 -7.42 9.83 8.25
CA HIS A 110 -8.89 9.74 8.12
C HIS A 110 -9.63 10.63 9.12
N PHE A 111 -9.02 10.93 10.25
CA PHE A 111 -9.62 11.71 11.32
C PHE A 111 -9.16 13.17 11.33
N ALA A 112 -7.85 13.39 11.21
CA ALA A 112 -7.25 14.72 11.23
C ALA A 112 -6.02 14.81 10.34
N TYR A 113 -5.71 16.04 9.92
CA TYR A 113 -4.42 16.37 9.30
C TYR A 113 -3.34 16.34 10.36
N LEU A 114 -2.22 15.68 10.08
CA LEU A 114 -1.08 15.56 11.00
C LEU A 114 0.21 15.85 10.23
N ASP A 115 0.81 17.01 10.50
CA ASP A 115 2.06 17.49 9.91
C ASP A 115 3.23 17.49 10.89
N THR A 116 2.98 17.01 12.10
CA THR A 116 3.96 17.01 13.19
C THR A 116 4.54 15.60 13.38
N LYS A 117 5.84 15.56 13.61
CA LYS A 117 6.54 14.31 13.93
C LYS A 117 6.10 13.78 15.29
N ILE A 118 5.55 12.56 15.29
CA ILE A 118 5.15 11.84 16.51
C ILE A 118 5.72 10.42 16.50
N THR A 119 5.81 9.81 17.67
CA THR A 119 6.32 8.45 17.80
C THR A 119 5.27 7.40 17.47
N ARG A 120 5.67 6.14 17.30
CA ARG A 120 4.72 5.02 17.16
C ARG A 120 3.75 4.90 18.32
N ALA A 121 4.23 5.15 19.54
CA ALA A 121 3.37 5.14 20.72
C ALA A 121 2.28 6.22 20.64
N ASP A 122 2.66 7.40 20.12
CA ASP A 122 1.72 8.51 19.94
C ASP A 122 0.67 8.16 18.87
N TYR A 123 1.04 7.49 17.76
CA TYR A 123 0.05 7.00 16.78
C TYR A 123 -0.97 6.07 17.43
N VAL A 124 -0.53 5.11 18.25
CA VAL A 124 -1.41 4.17 18.97
C VAL A 124 -2.36 4.92 19.90
N LYS A 125 -1.84 5.89 20.67
CA LYS A 125 -2.64 6.74 21.56
C LYS A 125 -3.67 7.55 20.77
N THR A 126 -3.24 8.26 19.74
CA THR A 126 -4.08 9.10 18.89
C THR A 126 -5.21 8.29 18.25
N LEU A 127 -4.91 7.10 17.73
CA LEU A 127 -5.93 6.21 17.17
C LEU A 127 -6.89 5.69 18.24
N THR A 128 -6.40 5.36 19.43
CA THR A 128 -7.25 4.98 20.57
C THR A 128 -8.25 6.07 20.91
N ASP A 129 -7.80 7.32 20.96
CA ASP A 129 -8.64 8.47 21.26
C ASP A 129 -9.70 8.69 20.16
N TYR A 130 -9.31 8.65 18.87
CA TYR A 130 -10.26 8.82 17.76
C TYR A 130 -11.27 7.68 17.63
N LEU A 131 -10.88 6.46 17.94
CA LEU A 131 -11.73 5.28 17.86
C LEU A 131 -12.68 5.14 19.08
N GLY A 132 -12.40 5.83 20.18
CA GLY A 132 -13.11 5.65 21.46
C GLY A 132 -12.95 4.26 22.06
N LYS A 133 -11.98 3.48 21.58
CA LYS A 133 -11.61 2.12 22.04
C LYS A 133 -10.12 1.89 21.84
N PRO A 134 -9.48 0.98 22.58
CA PRO A 134 -8.07 0.65 22.36
C PRO A 134 -7.78 0.23 20.92
N TYR A 135 -6.85 0.95 20.27
CA TYR A 135 -6.39 0.56 18.93
C TYR A 135 -5.65 -0.77 18.97
N LYS A 136 -6.01 -1.66 18.07
CA LYS A 136 -5.33 -2.95 17.87
C LYS A 136 -4.75 -3.00 16.47
N LYS A 137 -3.46 -3.27 16.35
CA LYS A 137 -2.72 -3.25 15.08
C LYS A 137 -3.33 -4.13 13.98
N ASN A 138 -3.98 -5.23 14.34
CA ASN A 138 -4.58 -6.18 13.39
C ASN A 138 -6.12 -6.18 13.48
N ASP A 139 -6.74 -5.05 13.82
CA ASP A 139 -8.21 -4.92 13.83
C ASP A 139 -8.73 -5.04 12.39
N GLU A 140 -9.46 -6.12 12.11
CA GLU A 140 -10.00 -6.40 10.77
C GLU A 140 -11.11 -5.45 10.35
N ASP A 141 -11.69 -4.71 11.30
CA ASP A 141 -12.76 -3.76 11.06
C ASP A 141 -12.23 -2.37 10.66
N MET A 142 -10.91 -2.13 10.77
CA MET A 142 -10.32 -0.82 10.49
C MET A 142 -10.72 -0.27 9.13
N TYR A 143 -10.76 -1.08 8.09
CA TYR A 143 -11.19 -0.61 6.78
C TYR A 143 -12.61 -0.03 6.79
N GLN A 144 -13.56 -0.73 7.41
CA GLN A 144 -14.96 -0.29 7.48
C GLN A 144 -15.12 0.97 8.32
N ILE A 145 -14.41 1.04 9.45
CA ILE A 145 -14.41 2.23 10.33
C ILE A 145 -13.91 3.45 9.56
N LEU A 146 -12.86 3.30 8.77
CA LEU A 146 -12.19 4.40 8.08
C LEU A 146 -12.85 4.77 6.74
N LEU A 147 -13.61 3.86 6.11
CA LEU A 147 -14.11 4.00 4.74
C LEU A 147 -14.87 5.31 4.51
N ARG A 148 -15.69 5.75 5.46
CA ARG A 148 -16.48 6.99 5.37
C ARG A 148 -15.60 8.23 5.17
N ASN A 149 -14.41 8.23 5.75
CA ASN A 149 -13.48 9.35 5.73
C ASN A 149 -12.30 9.15 4.76
N GLN A 150 -12.35 8.14 3.89
CA GLN A 150 -11.23 7.80 2.99
C GLN A 150 -10.85 8.98 2.08
N HIS A 151 -11.82 9.77 1.61
CA HIS A 151 -11.56 10.97 0.80
C HIS A 151 -10.70 12.00 1.55
N ARG A 152 -10.97 12.22 2.85
CA ARG A 152 -10.17 13.12 3.70
C ARG A 152 -8.73 12.61 3.85
N ALA A 153 -8.56 11.31 4.06
CA ALA A 153 -7.23 10.73 4.16
C ALA A 153 -6.42 10.90 2.86
N ILE A 154 -7.07 10.76 1.70
CA ILE A 154 -6.44 11.01 0.40
C ILE A 154 -6.00 12.48 0.28
N GLU A 155 -6.88 13.44 0.62
CA GLU A 155 -6.57 14.87 0.59
C GLU A 155 -5.43 15.24 1.54
N HIS A 156 -5.52 14.81 2.79
CA HIS A 156 -4.48 15.03 3.81
C HIS A 156 -3.13 14.44 3.39
N SER A 157 -3.14 13.22 2.85
CA SER A 157 -1.92 12.56 2.38
C SER A 157 -1.28 13.27 1.19
N LYS A 158 -2.08 13.76 0.23
CA LYS A 158 -1.59 14.56 -0.90
C LYS A 158 -0.99 15.89 -0.44
N ARG A 159 -1.66 16.55 0.49
CA ARG A 159 -1.18 17.78 1.09
C ARG A 159 0.16 17.58 1.80
N LEU A 160 0.26 16.55 2.66
CA LEU A 160 1.52 16.18 3.32
C LEU A 160 2.64 15.90 2.31
N TYR A 161 2.34 15.15 1.24
CA TYR A 161 3.34 14.87 0.21
C TYR A 161 3.88 16.16 -0.42
N THR A 162 2.99 17.10 -0.72
CA THR A 162 3.37 18.39 -1.32
C THR A 162 4.16 19.29 -0.36
N GLU A 163 3.79 19.30 0.92
CA GLU A 163 4.42 20.17 1.92
C GLU A 163 5.75 19.60 2.46
N MET A 164 5.87 18.28 2.59
CA MET A 164 7.01 17.63 3.26
C MET A 164 8.08 17.11 2.30
N VAL A 165 7.73 16.83 1.04
CA VAL A 165 8.70 16.30 0.08
C VAL A 165 9.22 17.42 -0.80
N LEU A 166 10.40 17.93 -0.47
CA LEU A 166 11.05 18.97 -1.24
C LEU A 166 11.52 18.44 -2.60
N PRO A 167 11.45 19.24 -3.68
CA PRO A 167 11.98 18.88 -4.98
C PRO A 167 13.46 18.48 -4.90
N GLY A 168 13.79 17.28 -5.40
CA GLY A 168 15.15 16.72 -5.38
C GLY A 168 15.60 16.11 -4.05
N ALA A 169 14.81 16.23 -2.97
CA ALA A 169 15.10 15.54 -1.71
C ALA A 169 14.75 14.04 -1.79
N CYS A 170 15.43 13.24 -0.98
CA CYS A 170 15.01 11.85 -0.82
C CYS A 170 13.72 11.80 -0.01
N GLU A 171 12.69 11.16 -0.54
CA GLU A 171 11.44 10.91 0.20
C GLU A 171 11.69 10.25 1.57
N CYS A 172 12.80 9.50 1.71
CA CYS A 172 13.21 8.90 2.97
C CYS A 172 13.63 9.91 4.06
N ASP A 173 13.85 11.17 3.71
CA ASP A 173 14.21 12.24 4.64
C ASP A 173 13.00 13.07 5.08
N SER A 174 11.90 12.98 4.36
CA SER A 174 10.68 13.72 4.64
C SER A 174 9.87 13.04 5.75
N TYR A 175 9.28 13.84 6.66
CA TYR A 175 8.54 13.33 7.80
C TYR A 175 7.64 14.39 8.44
N PRO A 176 6.38 14.08 8.79
CA PRO A 176 5.66 12.86 8.42
C PRO A 176 5.16 12.92 6.97
N TYR A 177 5.10 11.80 6.27
CA TYR A 177 4.37 11.73 5.03
C TYR A 177 4.00 10.28 4.66
N THR A 178 3.01 10.13 3.78
CA THR A 178 2.65 8.83 3.23
C THR A 178 2.21 8.94 1.77
N THR A 179 2.49 7.91 0.99
CA THR A 179 2.02 7.77 -0.39
C THR A 179 0.99 6.65 -0.55
N ILE A 180 0.44 6.15 0.54
CA ILE A 180 -0.61 5.11 0.54
C ILE A 180 -1.83 5.55 -0.30
N HIS A 181 -2.15 6.84 -0.32
CA HIS A 181 -3.23 7.37 -1.17
C HIS A 181 -3.09 6.95 -2.64
N LYS A 182 -1.87 6.84 -3.19
CA LYS A 182 -1.65 6.45 -4.60
C LYS A 182 -2.19 5.05 -4.88
N LEU A 183 -1.91 4.09 -3.99
CA LEU A 183 -2.44 2.72 -4.10
C LEU A 183 -3.94 2.68 -3.86
N VAL A 184 -4.45 3.42 -2.86
CA VAL A 184 -5.88 3.50 -2.55
C VAL A 184 -6.68 4.06 -3.74
N GLU A 185 -6.23 5.15 -4.36
CA GLU A 185 -6.85 5.71 -5.57
C GLU A 185 -6.85 4.70 -6.73
N ARG A 186 -5.73 3.99 -6.90
CA ARG A 186 -5.63 2.93 -7.92
C ARG A 186 -6.63 1.80 -7.69
N LEU A 187 -6.77 1.35 -6.44
CA LEU A 187 -7.73 0.30 -6.06
C LEU A 187 -9.19 0.78 -6.19
N ASN A 188 -9.48 2.02 -5.82
CA ASN A 188 -10.81 2.61 -6.00
C ASN A 188 -11.20 2.67 -7.47
N LYS A 189 -10.30 3.14 -8.34
CA LYS A 189 -10.52 3.15 -9.79
C LYS A 189 -10.78 1.75 -10.34
N LEU A 190 -9.97 0.77 -9.95
CA LEU A 190 -10.15 -0.61 -10.37
C LEU A 190 -11.48 -1.20 -9.86
N GLY A 191 -11.91 -0.83 -8.65
CA GLY A 191 -13.19 -1.25 -8.08
C GLY A 191 -14.41 -0.66 -8.82
N GLN A 192 -14.29 0.52 -9.41
CA GLN A 192 -15.31 1.13 -10.28
C GLN A 192 -15.43 0.38 -11.61
N GLU A 193 -14.30 -0.01 -12.21
CA GLU A 193 -14.23 -0.79 -13.46
C GLU A 193 -14.88 -2.19 -13.34
N ILE A 194 -15.03 -2.73 -12.12
CA ILE A 194 -15.69 -4.02 -11.87
C ILE A 194 -17.21 -3.86 -11.72
N GLY A 195 -17.68 -2.66 -11.37
CA GLY A 195 -19.11 -2.38 -11.11
C GLY A 195 -19.86 -1.77 -12.29
N SER A 196 -19.12 -1.46 -13.35
CA SER A 196 -19.66 -1.03 -14.66
C SER A 196 -19.76 -2.20 -15.64
#